data_f641fff9b98bbe8f7728363f12c97c10
#
_entry.id   f641fff9b98bbe8f7728363f12c97c10
#
_cell.length_a   1.000
_cell.length_b   1.000
_cell.length_c   1.000
_cell.angle_alpha   90.00
_cell.angle_beta   90.00
_cell.angle_gamma   90.00
#
_symmetry.space_group_name_H-M   'P 1'
#
loop_
_entity.id
_entity.type
_entity.pdbx_description
1 polymer ?
#
loop_
_entity_poly.entity_id
_entity_poly.type
_entity_poly.pdbx_seq_one_letter_code
_entity_poly.pdbx_strand_id
1 'polypeptide(L)'
;VLGDAFNKMVEKLKRLMEMMRLEQKQKREAELMVMQEQIKPHFLYNTLDMIAWMARKHSATDIVHLVETMSEFFRISLSKGREKIPLKEELKMIQAYLEIQSMRYKDIFSYEIFCSPGIRDEMVLRMCLQPLVENCLYHGIKESDNPHARIQILAEEVLGGMCIQIRDNGCEMDDTVMEHLNSCLAANNWDDWHGGFGVKNVGRRLWHSFAKGSGLHYSKDEQGFTVATLLILKEE
;
A
#
# COMPACT_ATOMS: atom_id res chain seq x y z
N VAL A 1 -46.61 -2.19 -29.85
CA VAL A 1 -46.91 -0.90 -29.20
C VAL A 1 -46.89 -1.00 -27.67
N LEU A 2 -47.65 -1.91 -27.03
CA LEU A 2 -47.68 -2.03 -25.56
C LEU A 2 -46.35 -2.65 -25.02
N GLY A 3 -45.81 -3.69 -25.68
CA GLY A 3 -44.53 -4.32 -25.36
C GLY A 3 -43.34 -3.39 -25.50
N ASP A 4 -43.33 -2.54 -26.53
CA ASP A 4 -42.24 -1.56 -26.76
C ASP A 4 -42.24 -0.46 -25.70
N ALA A 5 -43.44 -0.02 -25.28
CA ALA A 5 -43.55 0.97 -24.19
C ALA A 5 -43.08 0.38 -22.85
N PHE A 6 -43.41 -0.88 -22.57
CA PHE A 6 -42.96 -1.60 -21.38
C PHE A 6 -41.43 -1.78 -21.37
N ASN A 7 -40.84 -2.23 -22.48
CA ASN A 7 -39.39 -2.40 -22.58
C ASN A 7 -38.63 -1.06 -22.39
N LYS A 8 -39.16 0.02 -23.00
CA LYS A 8 -38.56 1.38 -22.78
C LYS A 8 -38.64 1.82 -21.32
N MET A 9 -39.73 1.48 -20.62
CA MET A 9 -39.88 1.79 -19.20
C MET A 9 -38.87 1.00 -18.35
N VAL A 10 -38.71 -0.29 -18.63
CA VAL A 10 -37.72 -1.14 -17.94
C VAL A 10 -36.29 -0.66 -18.17
N GLU A 11 -35.93 -0.28 -19.40
CA GLU A 11 -34.64 0.30 -19.69
C GLU A 11 -34.40 1.63 -18.94
N LYS A 12 -35.42 2.49 -18.90
CA LYS A 12 -35.33 3.75 -18.16
C LYS A 12 -35.19 3.53 -16.66
N LEU A 13 -35.86 2.55 -16.09
CA LEU A 13 -35.71 2.14 -14.68
C LEU A 13 -34.31 1.62 -14.41
N LYS A 14 -33.75 0.74 -15.25
CA LYS A 14 -32.37 0.25 -15.11
C LYS A 14 -31.36 1.40 -15.11
N ARG A 15 -31.47 2.33 -16.07
CA ARG A 15 -30.58 3.51 -16.12
C ARG A 15 -30.70 4.40 -14.87
N LEU A 16 -31.91 4.62 -14.38
CA LEU A 16 -32.12 5.40 -13.15
C LEU A 16 -31.52 4.70 -11.92
N MET A 17 -31.66 3.38 -11.82
CA MET A 17 -31.05 2.59 -10.74
C MET A 17 -29.53 2.62 -10.80
N GLU A 18 -28.92 2.55 -11.99
CA GLU A 18 -27.48 2.68 -12.17
C GLU A 18 -26.98 4.09 -11.78
N MET A 19 -27.69 5.13 -12.20
CA MET A 19 -27.35 6.51 -11.81
C MET A 19 -27.46 6.70 -10.30
N MET A 20 -28.52 6.20 -9.65
CA MET A 20 -28.67 6.28 -8.20
C MET A 20 -27.57 5.51 -7.45
N ARG A 21 -27.17 4.34 -7.94
CA ARG A 21 -26.04 3.57 -7.37
C ARG A 21 -24.72 4.35 -7.47
N LEU A 22 -24.46 4.97 -8.62
CA LEU A 22 -23.27 5.77 -8.85
C LEU A 22 -23.24 7.00 -7.93
N GLU A 23 -24.36 7.70 -7.83
CA GLU A 23 -24.52 8.87 -6.96
C GLU A 23 -24.37 8.51 -5.48
N GLN A 24 -24.95 7.41 -5.02
CA GLN A 24 -24.77 6.90 -3.66
C GLN A 24 -23.31 6.52 -3.37
N LYS A 25 -22.63 5.92 -4.35
CA LYS A 25 -21.20 5.59 -4.22
C LYS A 25 -20.37 6.85 -4.09
N GLN A 26 -20.56 7.83 -4.95
CA GLN A 26 -19.86 9.13 -4.91
C GLN A 26 -20.13 9.87 -3.60
N LYS A 27 -21.38 9.89 -3.13
CA LYS A 27 -21.75 10.49 -1.84
C LYS A 27 -21.03 9.81 -0.68
N ARG A 28 -20.98 8.49 -0.67
CA ARG A 28 -20.30 7.71 0.38
C ARG A 28 -18.79 7.92 0.38
N GLU A 29 -18.19 8.02 -0.81
CA GLU A 29 -16.75 8.35 -0.97
C GLU A 29 -16.46 9.77 -0.48
N ALA A 30 -17.34 10.74 -0.78
CA ALA A 30 -17.23 12.11 -0.29
C ALA A 30 -17.41 12.20 1.24
N GLU A 31 -18.37 11.49 1.81
CA GLU A 31 -18.59 11.43 3.27
C GLU A 31 -17.37 10.80 3.99
N LEU A 32 -16.78 9.74 3.45
CA LEU A 32 -15.56 9.13 3.97
C LEU A 32 -14.37 10.09 3.88
N MET A 33 -14.27 10.86 2.79
CA MET A 33 -13.21 11.86 2.60
C MET A 33 -13.33 12.99 3.64
N VAL A 34 -14.57 13.47 3.90
CA VAL A 34 -14.84 14.46 4.95
C VAL A 34 -14.53 13.91 6.35
N MET A 35 -14.87 12.66 6.64
CA MET A 35 -14.51 12.01 7.91
C MET A 35 -13.00 11.88 8.10
N GLN A 36 -12.26 11.57 7.04
CA GLN A 36 -10.78 11.54 7.08
C GLN A 36 -10.16 12.93 7.27
N GLU A 37 -10.83 13.99 6.82
CA GLU A 37 -10.38 15.37 7.04
C GLU A 37 -10.58 15.86 8.49
N GLN A 38 -11.38 15.18 9.33
CA GLN A 38 -11.60 15.59 10.72
C GLN A 38 -10.37 15.40 11.61
N ILE A 39 -9.44 14.50 11.26
CA ILE A 39 -8.13 14.46 11.91
C ILE A 39 -7.30 15.61 11.33
N LYS A 40 -7.21 16.72 12.08
CA LYS A 40 -6.35 17.85 11.69
C LYS A 40 -4.88 17.40 11.77
N PRO A 41 -4.15 17.22 10.65
CA PRO A 41 -2.77 16.71 10.68
C PRO A 41 -1.87 17.57 11.56
N HIS A 42 -2.12 18.88 11.57
CA HIS A 42 -1.39 19.82 12.40
C HIS A 42 -1.54 19.55 13.92
N PHE A 43 -2.72 19.13 14.39
CA PHE A 43 -2.90 18.76 15.79
C PHE A 43 -2.07 17.53 16.16
N LEU A 44 -2.04 16.52 15.27
CA LEU A 44 -1.25 15.32 15.48
C LEU A 44 0.25 15.65 15.58
N TYR A 45 0.77 16.44 14.63
CA TYR A 45 2.19 16.82 14.64
C TYR A 45 2.55 17.62 15.90
N ASN A 46 1.76 18.61 16.26
CA ASN A 46 2.01 19.41 17.45
C ASN A 46 2.00 18.55 18.73
N THR A 47 1.13 17.55 18.80
CA THR A 47 1.06 16.63 19.94
C THR A 47 2.31 15.75 19.99
N LEU A 48 2.75 15.21 18.87
CA LEU A 48 3.98 14.44 18.80
C LEU A 48 5.21 15.28 19.14
N ASP A 49 5.31 16.50 18.63
CA ASP A 49 6.41 17.42 18.93
C ASP A 49 6.44 17.76 20.44
N MET A 50 5.29 17.92 21.08
CA MET A 50 5.18 18.14 22.53
C MET A 50 5.69 16.91 23.31
N ILE A 51 5.30 15.70 22.89
CA ILE A 51 5.77 14.45 23.53
C ILE A 51 7.30 14.33 23.39
N ALA A 52 7.84 14.59 22.19
CA ALA A 52 9.30 14.57 21.96
C ALA A 52 10.02 15.57 22.87
N TRP A 53 9.47 16.79 23.02
CA TRP A 53 10.05 17.81 23.91
C TRP A 53 10.05 17.40 25.38
N MET A 54 8.94 16.79 25.84
CA MET A 54 8.85 16.25 27.21
C MET A 54 9.83 15.10 27.42
N ALA A 55 9.95 14.17 26.46
CA ALA A 55 10.90 13.06 26.51
C ALA A 55 12.35 13.53 26.57
N ARG A 56 12.72 14.57 25.82
CA ARG A 56 14.05 15.20 25.89
C ARG A 56 14.37 15.75 27.28
N LYS A 57 13.40 16.36 27.97
CA LYS A 57 13.59 16.84 29.35
C LYS A 57 13.93 15.74 30.35
N HIS A 58 13.47 14.53 30.09
CA HIS A 58 13.71 13.36 30.94
C HIS A 58 14.86 12.49 30.40
N SER A 59 15.63 12.96 29.40
CA SER A 59 16.69 12.21 28.76
C SER A 59 16.26 10.84 28.21
N ALA A 60 14.97 10.70 27.85
CA ALA A 60 14.39 9.48 27.30
C ALA A 60 14.61 9.43 25.79
N THR A 61 15.85 9.14 25.36
CA THR A 61 16.28 9.18 23.95
C THR A 61 15.48 8.26 23.04
N ASP A 62 15.12 7.08 23.52
CA ASP A 62 14.36 6.08 22.77
C ASP A 62 12.95 6.58 22.46
N ILE A 63 12.30 7.28 23.43
CA ILE A 63 10.97 7.90 23.23
C ILE A 63 11.08 9.04 22.23
N VAL A 64 12.14 9.86 22.32
CA VAL A 64 12.39 10.95 21.36
C VAL A 64 12.48 10.37 19.95
N HIS A 65 13.31 9.35 19.76
CA HIS A 65 13.52 8.73 18.47
C HIS A 65 12.23 8.12 17.92
N LEU A 66 11.48 7.37 18.73
CA LEU A 66 10.17 6.79 18.33
C LEU A 66 9.21 7.88 17.87
N VAL A 67 9.06 8.96 18.64
CA VAL A 67 8.11 10.03 18.33
C VAL A 67 8.50 10.81 17.08
N GLU A 68 9.80 11.05 16.87
CA GLU A 68 10.31 11.70 15.66
C GLU A 68 10.06 10.84 14.42
N THR A 69 10.31 9.53 14.50
CA THR A 69 10.04 8.58 13.42
C THR A 69 8.52 8.49 13.12
N MET A 70 7.67 8.49 14.15
CA MET A 70 6.22 8.56 13.96
C MET A 70 5.78 9.87 13.29
N SER A 71 6.37 10.99 13.68
CA SER A 71 6.06 12.30 13.07
C SER A 71 6.41 12.32 11.58
N GLU A 72 7.54 11.71 11.21
CA GLU A 72 7.96 11.58 9.83
C GLU A 72 7.00 10.70 9.02
N PHE A 73 6.65 9.52 9.54
CA PHE A 73 5.67 8.62 8.93
C PHE A 73 4.34 9.34 8.67
N PHE A 74 3.76 9.99 9.68
CA PHE A 74 2.48 10.67 9.53
C PHE A 74 2.57 11.88 8.59
N ARG A 75 3.69 12.59 8.54
CA ARG A 75 3.88 13.73 7.64
C ARG A 75 3.77 13.33 6.18
N ILE A 76 4.32 12.18 5.80
CA ILE A 76 4.24 11.66 4.43
C ILE A 76 2.86 11.05 4.18
N SER A 77 2.35 10.22 5.11
CA SER A 77 1.08 9.50 4.94
C SER A 77 -0.14 10.43 4.92
N LEU A 78 -0.14 11.52 5.70
CA LEU A 78 -1.23 12.49 5.79
C LEU A 78 -1.04 13.73 4.91
N SER A 79 0.02 13.79 4.09
CA SER A 79 0.24 14.91 3.17
C SER A 79 -0.92 15.01 2.18
N LYS A 80 -1.67 16.13 2.22
CA LYS A 80 -2.88 16.34 1.42
C LYS A 80 -2.61 16.43 -0.09
N GLY A 81 -3.46 15.80 -0.88
CA GLY A 81 -3.71 16.16 -2.27
C GLY A 81 -2.86 15.50 -3.35
N ARG A 82 -1.83 14.72 -3.03
CA ARG A 82 -1.03 14.04 -4.06
C ARG A 82 -1.34 12.55 -4.09
N GLU A 83 -1.91 12.09 -5.17
CA GLU A 83 -2.13 10.67 -5.43
C GLU A 83 -0.82 9.94 -5.75
N LYS A 84 0.08 10.62 -6.47
CA LYS A 84 1.43 10.14 -6.81
C LYS A 84 2.48 10.98 -6.08
N ILE A 85 3.51 10.32 -5.58
CA ILE A 85 4.67 10.91 -4.89
C ILE A 85 5.96 10.33 -5.45
N PRO A 86 7.12 11.01 -5.31
CA PRO A 86 8.41 10.42 -5.65
C PRO A 86 8.67 9.13 -4.86
N LEU A 87 9.27 8.12 -5.52
CA LEU A 87 9.60 6.83 -4.90
C LEU A 87 10.42 7.00 -3.61
N LYS A 88 11.34 7.96 -3.58
CA LYS A 88 12.13 8.28 -2.37
C LYS A 88 11.27 8.66 -1.16
N GLU A 89 10.13 9.34 -1.37
CA GLU A 89 9.20 9.71 -0.28
C GLU A 89 8.43 8.48 0.21
N GLU A 90 7.97 7.62 -0.70
CA GLU A 90 7.31 6.36 -0.35
C GLU A 90 8.26 5.43 0.41
N LEU A 91 9.51 5.26 -0.05
CA LEU A 91 10.52 4.46 0.63
C LEU A 91 10.88 5.02 2.01
N LYS A 92 10.95 6.34 2.14
CA LYS A 92 11.18 6.99 3.44
C LYS A 92 10.04 6.73 4.43
N MET A 93 8.80 6.75 3.97
CA MET A 93 7.64 6.39 4.77
C MET A 93 7.71 4.91 5.21
N ILE A 94 8.08 4.00 4.30
CA ILE A 94 8.24 2.58 4.62
C ILE A 94 9.38 2.35 5.60
N GLN A 95 10.50 3.05 5.44
CA GLN A 95 11.61 2.99 6.39
C GLN A 95 11.16 3.39 7.80
N ALA A 96 10.45 4.52 7.93
CA ALA A 96 9.92 4.97 9.21
C ALA A 96 8.92 3.94 9.80
N TYR A 97 8.06 3.34 8.96
CA TYR A 97 7.14 2.28 9.38
C TYR A 97 7.89 1.05 9.93
N LEU A 98 8.88 0.53 9.18
CA LEU A 98 9.67 -0.64 9.58
C LEU A 98 10.49 -0.36 10.84
N GLU A 99 11.00 0.84 11.00
CA GLU A 99 11.73 1.27 12.20
C GLU A 99 10.83 1.28 13.43
N ILE A 100 9.61 1.84 13.34
CA ILE A 100 8.61 1.78 14.42
C ILE A 100 8.28 0.32 14.76
N GLN A 101 8.10 -0.54 13.76
CA GLN A 101 7.79 -1.94 13.97
C GLN A 101 8.97 -2.70 14.60
N SER A 102 10.22 -2.40 14.22
CA SER A 102 11.42 -3.02 14.82
C SER A 102 11.59 -2.65 16.29
N MET A 103 11.23 -1.43 16.69
CA MET A 103 11.22 -1.01 18.10
C MET A 103 10.15 -1.78 18.89
N ARG A 104 8.97 -2.03 18.28
CA ARG A 104 7.88 -2.78 18.91
C ARG A 104 8.16 -4.28 18.99
N TYR A 105 8.77 -4.84 17.97
CA TYR A 105 9.06 -6.27 17.81
C TYR A 105 10.56 -6.50 17.82
N LYS A 106 11.18 -6.14 18.95
CA LYS A 106 12.62 -6.18 19.12
C LYS A 106 13.16 -7.58 18.80
N ASP A 107 14.19 -7.61 17.96
CA ASP A 107 14.93 -8.82 17.57
C ASP A 107 14.09 -9.90 16.80
N ILE A 108 12.87 -9.58 16.33
CA ILE A 108 12.06 -10.54 15.57
C ILE A 108 12.45 -10.55 14.09
N PHE A 109 12.82 -9.40 13.53
CA PHE A 109 13.20 -9.31 12.12
C PHE A 109 14.24 -8.23 11.85
N SER A 110 14.91 -8.36 10.71
CA SER A 110 15.76 -7.32 10.12
C SER A 110 15.15 -6.82 8.81
N TYR A 111 15.53 -5.63 8.35
CA TYR A 111 15.08 -5.14 7.05
C TYR A 111 16.18 -4.40 6.30
N GLU A 112 16.11 -4.43 4.98
CA GLU A 112 17.01 -3.74 4.06
C GLU A 112 16.19 -3.06 2.96
N ILE A 113 16.57 -1.83 2.60
CA ILE A 113 15.93 -1.07 1.51
C ILE A 113 17.03 -0.65 0.53
N PHE A 114 16.91 -1.12 -0.70
CA PHE A 114 17.76 -0.73 -1.80
C PHE A 114 16.95 -0.03 -2.89
N CYS A 115 17.45 1.07 -3.42
CA CYS A 115 16.84 1.81 -4.52
C CYS A 115 17.91 2.32 -5.46
N SER A 116 17.81 1.95 -6.73
CA SER A 116 18.68 2.47 -7.80
C SER A 116 18.57 3.99 -7.88
N PRO A 117 19.69 4.73 -7.98
CA PRO A 117 19.67 6.18 -7.98
C PRO A 117 18.79 6.80 -9.07
N GLY A 118 18.73 6.18 -10.24
CA GLY A 118 18.03 6.69 -11.42
C GLY A 118 16.50 6.77 -11.28
N ILE A 119 15.91 6.01 -10.34
CA ILE A 119 14.45 5.93 -10.18
C ILE A 119 13.93 6.59 -8.89
N ARG A 120 14.79 7.19 -8.09
CA ARG A 120 14.40 7.79 -6.79
C ARG A 120 13.36 8.89 -6.90
N ASP A 121 13.40 9.65 -7.99
CA ASP A 121 12.48 10.76 -8.24
C ASP A 121 11.30 10.36 -9.13
N GLU A 122 11.23 9.10 -9.57
CA GLU A 122 10.10 8.57 -10.33
C GLU A 122 8.83 8.52 -9.48
N MET A 123 7.69 8.76 -10.13
CA MET A 123 6.41 8.89 -9.45
C MET A 123 5.77 7.52 -9.22
N VAL A 124 5.40 7.24 -7.98
CA VAL A 124 4.64 6.05 -7.56
C VAL A 124 3.34 6.46 -6.89
N LEU A 125 2.39 5.54 -6.79
CA LEU A 125 1.18 5.78 -6.00
C LEU A 125 1.53 5.86 -4.52
N ARG A 126 1.06 6.89 -3.86
CA ARG A 126 1.21 7.03 -2.41
C ARG A 126 0.57 5.84 -1.68
N MET A 127 1.26 5.31 -0.66
CA MET A 127 0.84 4.16 0.14
C MET A 127 0.57 2.90 -0.70
N CYS A 128 1.37 2.68 -1.76
CA CYS A 128 1.28 1.44 -2.53
C CYS A 128 2.19 0.33 -1.98
N LEU A 129 3.30 0.68 -1.36
CA LEU A 129 4.23 -0.29 -0.77
C LEU A 129 3.80 -0.72 0.64
N GLN A 130 3.20 0.18 1.42
CA GLN A 130 2.84 -0.09 2.81
C GLN A 130 1.98 -1.35 2.99
N PRO A 131 0.87 -1.58 2.27
CA PRO A 131 0.06 -2.78 2.44
C PRO A 131 0.82 -4.08 2.16
N LEU A 132 1.81 -4.04 1.28
CA LEU A 132 2.63 -5.20 0.94
C LEU A 132 3.66 -5.48 2.04
N VAL A 133 4.28 -4.44 2.57
CA VAL A 133 5.20 -4.55 3.73
C VAL A 133 4.43 -5.00 4.99
N GLU A 134 3.20 -4.54 5.18
CA GLU A 134 2.33 -5.01 6.25
C GLU A 134 2.02 -6.50 6.12
N ASN A 135 1.76 -6.99 4.90
CA ASN A 135 1.55 -8.42 4.66
C ASN A 135 2.82 -9.24 4.98
N CYS A 136 4.00 -8.81 4.52
CA CYS A 136 5.26 -9.46 4.89
C CYS A 136 5.43 -9.53 6.42
N LEU A 137 5.14 -8.45 7.13
CA LEU A 137 5.31 -8.41 8.58
C LEU A 137 4.28 -9.27 9.32
N TYR A 138 2.99 -9.18 8.96
CA TYR A 138 1.91 -9.80 9.71
C TYR A 138 1.68 -11.28 9.34
N HIS A 139 1.78 -11.62 8.06
CA HIS A 139 1.53 -12.97 7.55
C HIS A 139 2.83 -13.74 7.25
N GLY A 140 3.89 -13.05 6.86
CA GLY A 140 5.21 -13.68 6.69
C GLY A 140 5.94 -13.84 8.02
N ILE A 141 6.39 -12.72 8.61
CA ILE A 141 7.35 -12.72 9.71
C ILE A 141 6.72 -13.17 11.05
N LYS A 142 5.56 -12.60 11.43
CA LYS A 142 4.97 -12.86 12.76
C LYS A 142 4.41 -14.26 12.94
N GLU A 143 4.02 -14.91 11.86
CA GLU A 143 3.51 -16.28 11.89
C GLU A 143 4.65 -17.31 11.74
N SER A 144 5.90 -16.83 11.51
CA SER A 144 7.08 -17.66 11.33
C SER A 144 7.87 -17.81 12.62
N ASP A 145 8.42 -19.02 12.83
CA ASP A 145 9.41 -19.30 13.88
C ASP A 145 10.85 -19.04 13.39
N ASN A 146 11.05 -18.34 12.27
CA ASN A 146 12.37 -18.10 11.71
C ASN A 146 13.15 -17.06 12.56
N PRO A 147 14.23 -17.45 13.26
CA PRO A 147 15.01 -16.52 14.09
C PRO A 147 15.81 -15.50 13.25
N HIS A 148 15.90 -15.71 11.94
CA HIS A 148 16.59 -14.83 10.99
C HIS A 148 15.60 -14.22 9.98
N ALA A 149 14.40 -13.90 10.46
CA ALA A 149 13.37 -13.31 9.63
C ALA A 149 13.83 -11.97 9.05
N ARG A 150 13.55 -11.74 7.76
CA ARG A 150 14.05 -10.58 7.02
C ARG A 150 13.02 -10.08 6.01
N ILE A 151 12.94 -8.75 5.92
CA ILE A 151 12.21 -8.05 4.85
C ILE A 151 13.22 -7.32 3.99
N GLN A 152 13.16 -7.50 2.68
CA GLN A 152 14.00 -6.80 1.71
C GLN A 152 13.13 -6.04 0.71
N ILE A 153 13.46 -4.78 0.47
CA ILE A 153 12.81 -3.95 -0.54
C ILE A 153 13.86 -3.56 -1.57
N LEU A 154 13.65 -3.99 -2.81
CA LEU A 154 14.55 -3.77 -3.92
C LEU A 154 13.80 -2.98 -5.00
N ALA A 155 14.30 -1.80 -5.34
CA ALA A 155 13.72 -0.97 -6.40
C ALA A 155 14.78 -0.72 -7.47
N GLU A 156 14.50 -1.19 -8.68
CA GLU A 156 15.44 -1.18 -9.81
C GLU A 156 14.79 -0.62 -11.06
N GLU A 157 15.61 0.00 -11.90
CA GLU A 157 15.20 0.46 -13.22
C GLU A 157 15.08 -0.74 -14.17
N VAL A 158 13.99 -0.76 -14.94
CA VAL A 158 13.76 -1.75 -16.00
C VAL A 158 13.41 -1.04 -17.30
N LEU A 159 13.44 -1.78 -18.42
CA LEU A 159 13.09 -1.22 -19.72
C LEU A 159 11.65 -0.64 -19.69
N GLY A 160 11.55 0.66 -19.89
CA GLY A 160 10.27 1.38 -19.92
C GLY A 160 9.67 1.73 -18.56
N GLY A 161 10.40 1.53 -17.43
CA GLY A 161 9.85 1.84 -16.11
C GLY A 161 10.70 1.42 -14.93
N MET A 162 10.05 0.90 -13.89
CA MET A 162 10.70 0.42 -12.68
C MET A 162 10.04 -0.86 -12.15
N CYS A 163 10.84 -1.68 -11.49
CA CYS A 163 10.43 -2.87 -10.77
C CYS A 163 10.73 -2.69 -9.29
N ILE A 164 9.73 -2.86 -8.43
CA ILE A 164 9.88 -2.81 -6.99
C ILE A 164 9.48 -4.17 -6.43
N GLN A 165 10.43 -4.82 -5.74
CA GLN A 165 10.20 -6.11 -5.09
C GLN A 165 10.21 -5.93 -3.58
N ILE A 166 9.21 -6.51 -2.92
CA ILE A 166 9.12 -6.63 -1.47
C ILE A 166 9.19 -8.12 -1.17
N ARG A 167 10.20 -8.53 -0.43
CA ARG A 167 10.57 -9.93 -0.20
C ARG A 167 10.63 -10.21 1.29
N ASP A 168 10.08 -11.33 1.72
CA ASP A 168 10.23 -11.84 3.07
C ASP A 168 10.54 -13.33 3.09
N ASN A 169 11.31 -13.77 4.09
CA ASN A 169 11.64 -15.17 4.34
C ASN A 169 10.92 -15.72 5.58
N GLY A 170 9.72 -15.21 5.83
CA GLY A 170 8.86 -15.69 6.91
C GLY A 170 8.13 -16.99 6.56
N CYS A 171 6.83 -17.06 6.88
CA CYS A 171 5.98 -18.15 6.45
C CYS A 171 5.81 -18.14 4.94
N GLU A 172 5.95 -19.30 4.32
CA GLU A 172 5.69 -19.44 2.91
C GLU A 172 4.20 -19.25 2.61
N MET A 173 3.91 -18.48 1.57
CA MET A 173 2.55 -18.40 1.04
C MET A 173 2.20 -19.71 0.34
N ASP A 174 1.00 -20.24 0.59
CA ASP A 174 0.49 -21.43 -0.10
C ASP A 174 0.40 -21.18 -1.62
N ASP A 175 0.84 -22.15 -2.41
CA ASP A 175 0.92 -22.02 -3.88
C ASP A 175 -0.47 -21.80 -4.49
N THR A 176 -1.51 -22.46 -3.97
CA THR A 176 -2.89 -22.28 -4.46
C THR A 176 -3.43 -20.90 -4.18
N VAL A 177 -3.08 -20.33 -3.01
CA VAL A 177 -3.41 -18.94 -2.65
C VAL A 177 -2.67 -17.97 -3.57
N MET A 178 -1.38 -18.19 -3.81
CA MET A 178 -0.56 -17.36 -4.69
C MET A 178 -1.08 -17.36 -6.14
N GLU A 179 -1.38 -18.53 -6.70
CA GLU A 179 -1.94 -18.68 -8.05
C GLU A 179 -3.29 -17.97 -8.17
N HIS A 180 -4.16 -18.12 -7.17
CA HIS A 180 -5.45 -17.45 -7.14
C HIS A 180 -5.30 -15.91 -7.09
N LEU A 181 -4.44 -15.38 -6.22
CA LEU A 181 -4.13 -13.96 -6.14
C LEU A 181 -3.61 -13.41 -7.48
N ASN A 182 -2.64 -14.10 -8.08
CA ASN A 182 -2.06 -13.70 -9.36
C ASN A 182 -3.09 -13.72 -10.49
N SER A 183 -3.97 -14.71 -10.52
CA SER A 183 -5.06 -14.80 -11.49
C SER A 183 -6.02 -13.59 -11.36
N CYS A 184 -6.42 -13.24 -10.14
CA CYS A 184 -7.29 -12.07 -9.89
C CYS A 184 -6.60 -10.75 -10.29
N LEU A 185 -5.30 -10.60 -9.95
CA LEU A 185 -4.50 -9.43 -10.27
C LEU A 185 -4.35 -9.26 -11.80
N ALA A 186 -4.01 -10.33 -12.52
CA ALA A 186 -3.81 -10.30 -13.97
C ALA A 186 -5.11 -10.04 -14.74
N ALA A 187 -6.22 -10.62 -14.29
CA ALA A 187 -7.53 -10.43 -14.92
C ALA A 187 -8.22 -9.11 -14.51
N ASN A 188 -7.68 -8.36 -13.55
CA ASN A 188 -8.36 -7.24 -12.87
C ASN A 188 -9.77 -7.63 -12.38
N ASN A 189 -9.92 -8.90 -11.94
CA ASN A 189 -11.16 -9.45 -11.43
C ASN A 189 -11.15 -9.47 -9.91
N TRP A 190 -12.08 -8.77 -9.31
CA TRP A 190 -12.14 -8.54 -7.86
C TRP A 190 -13.34 -9.19 -7.18
N ASP A 191 -14.19 -9.88 -7.95
CA ASP A 191 -15.42 -10.50 -7.42
C ASP A 191 -15.11 -11.75 -6.62
N ASP A 192 -14.10 -12.52 -7.05
CA ASP A 192 -13.61 -13.73 -6.39
C ASP A 192 -12.40 -13.47 -5.48
N TRP A 193 -12.15 -12.19 -5.11
CA TRP A 193 -11.00 -11.83 -4.30
C TRP A 193 -11.17 -12.25 -2.84
N HIS A 194 -10.34 -13.19 -2.38
CA HIS A 194 -10.29 -13.68 -0.99
C HIS A 194 -9.08 -13.17 -0.19
N GLY A 195 -8.24 -12.33 -0.78
CA GLY A 195 -7.10 -11.70 -0.11
C GLY A 195 -7.46 -10.45 0.68
N GLY A 196 -6.46 -9.86 1.35
CA GLY A 196 -6.63 -8.62 2.12
C GLY A 196 -7.04 -7.41 1.27
N PHE A 197 -7.81 -6.49 1.86
CA PHE A 197 -8.25 -5.26 1.20
C PHE A 197 -7.07 -4.38 0.71
N GLY A 198 -5.94 -4.41 1.40
CA GLY A 198 -4.76 -3.63 1.06
C GLY A 198 -4.18 -4.00 -0.30
N VAL A 199 -3.93 -5.29 -0.54
CA VAL A 199 -3.40 -5.82 -1.81
C VAL A 199 -4.36 -5.55 -2.97
N LYS A 200 -5.66 -5.80 -2.75
CA LYS A 200 -6.72 -5.49 -3.72
C LYS A 200 -6.69 -4.03 -4.15
N ASN A 201 -6.59 -3.11 -3.19
CA ASN A 201 -6.55 -1.68 -3.47
C ASN A 201 -5.29 -1.28 -4.24
N VAL A 202 -4.12 -1.83 -3.90
CA VAL A 202 -2.88 -1.60 -4.62
C VAL A 202 -3.00 -2.07 -6.06
N GLY A 203 -3.45 -3.31 -6.29
CA GLY A 203 -3.60 -3.86 -7.64
C GLY A 203 -4.55 -3.02 -8.51
N ARG A 204 -5.73 -2.66 -8.00
CA ARG A 204 -6.68 -1.80 -8.71
C ARG A 204 -6.12 -0.43 -9.05
N ARG A 205 -5.45 0.22 -8.10
CA ARG A 205 -4.88 1.56 -8.30
C ARG A 205 -3.75 1.53 -9.33
N LEU A 206 -2.87 0.52 -9.30
CA LEU A 206 -1.82 0.33 -10.31
C LEU A 206 -2.41 0.19 -11.71
N TRP A 207 -3.42 -0.67 -11.87
CA TRP A 207 -4.09 -0.90 -13.14
C TRP A 207 -4.67 0.38 -13.78
N HIS A 208 -5.22 1.29 -12.95
CA HIS A 208 -5.86 2.51 -13.43
C HIS A 208 -4.92 3.72 -13.57
N SER A 209 -3.73 3.68 -12.97
CA SER A 209 -2.89 4.87 -12.82
C SER A 209 -1.62 4.85 -13.67
N PHE A 210 -1.28 3.71 -14.28
CA PHE A 210 -0.05 3.52 -15.05
C PHE A 210 -0.32 2.82 -16.38
N ALA A 211 0.71 2.80 -17.25
CA ALA A 211 0.63 2.18 -18.56
C ALA A 211 0.23 0.70 -18.50
N LYS A 212 -0.38 0.22 -19.58
CA LYS A 212 -0.77 -1.18 -19.75
C LYS A 212 0.45 -2.10 -19.56
N GLY A 213 0.30 -3.12 -18.73
CA GLY A 213 1.40 -4.02 -18.33
C GLY A 213 1.95 -3.70 -16.95
N SER A 214 1.60 -2.54 -16.36
CA SER A 214 1.87 -2.28 -14.94
C SER A 214 0.97 -3.13 -14.06
N GLY A 215 1.49 -3.59 -12.92
CA GLY A 215 0.70 -4.43 -12.03
C GLY A 215 1.48 -4.97 -10.85
N LEU A 216 0.81 -5.84 -10.10
CA LEU A 216 1.35 -6.55 -8.95
C LEU A 216 1.31 -8.05 -9.23
N HIS A 217 2.38 -8.75 -8.86
CA HIS A 217 2.52 -10.20 -8.99
C HIS A 217 3.24 -10.78 -7.79
N TYR A 218 2.83 -11.97 -7.34
CA TYR A 218 3.47 -12.73 -6.28
C TYR A 218 4.22 -13.93 -6.84
N SER A 219 5.40 -14.21 -6.29
CA SER A 219 6.22 -15.38 -6.65
C SER A 219 7.01 -15.87 -5.44
N LYS A 220 7.64 -17.04 -5.58
CA LYS A 220 8.71 -17.49 -4.69
C LYS A 220 10.03 -17.44 -5.43
N ASP A 221 11.09 -17.06 -4.74
CA ASP A 221 12.42 -17.14 -5.31
C ASP A 221 13.11 -18.49 -4.98
N GLU A 222 14.31 -18.68 -5.53
CA GLU A 222 15.11 -19.92 -5.33
C GLU A 222 15.55 -20.10 -3.87
N GLN A 223 15.50 -19.05 -3.05
CA GLN A 223 15.88 -19.07 -1.63
C GLN A 223 14.67 -19.29 -0.72
N GLY A 224 13.47 -19.43 -1.28
CA GLY A 224 12.22 -19.62 -0.54
C GLY A 224 11.59 -18.32 -0.03
N PHE A 225 12.04 -17.14 -0.49
CA PHE A 225 11.37 -15.89 -0.16
C PHE A 225 10.03 -15.77 -0.88
N THR A 226 9.02 -15.31 -0.17
CA THR A 226 7.80 -14.78 -0.79
C THR A 226 8.12 -13.39 -1.37
N VAL A 227 7.82 -13.16 -2.64
CA VAL A 227 8.17 -11.94 -3.37
C VAL A 227 6.92 -11.30 -3.95
N ALA A 228 6.59 -10.09 -3.49
CA ALA A 228 5.60 -9.22 -4.13
C ALA A 228 6.31 -8.26 -5.08
N THR A 229 6.05 -8.37 -6.37
CA THR A 229 6.67 -7.57 -7.44
C THR A 229 5.69 -6.57 -8.00
N LEU A 230 6.00 -5.28 -7.86
CA LEU A 230 5.29 -4.19 -8.53
C LEU A 230 6.08 -3.81 -9.79
N LEU A 231 5.45 -3.93 -10.94
CA LEU A 231 5.95 -3.40 -12.20
C LEU A 231 5.20 -2.11 -12.51
N ILE A 232 5.93 -1.02 -12.70
CA ILE A 232 5.38 0.30 -13.03
C ILE A 232 6.02 0.75 -14.33
N LEU A 233 5.21 0.78 -15.39
CA LEU A 233 5.64 1.20 -16.72
C LEU A 233 5.20 2.65 -16.96
N LYS A 234 6.01 3.40 -17.70
CA LYS A 234 5.72 4.75 -18.15
C LYS A 234 4.80 4.71 -19.38
N GLU A 235 3.90 5.67 -19.49
CA GLU A 235 3.19 5.92 -20.74
C GLU A 235 4.21 6.45 -21.76
N GLU A 236 4.16 5.94 -23.00
CA GLU A 236 4.98 6.42 -24.12
C GLU A 236 4.60 7.85 -24.52
#